data_839d1ee8ac3977b26041fd771db69fbc
#
_entry.id   839d1ee8ac3977b26041fd771db69fbc
#
_cell.length_a   1.000
_cell.length_b   1.000
_cell.length_c   1.000
_cell.angle_alpha   90.00
_cell.angle_beta   90.00
_cell.angle_gamma   90.00
#
_symmetry.space_group_name_H-M   'P 1'
#
loop_
_entity.id
_entity.type
_entity.pdbx_description
1 polymer ?
#
loop_
_entity_poly.entity_id
_entity_poly.type
_entity_poly.pdbx_seq_one_letter_code
_entity_poly.pdbx_strand_id
1 'polypeptide(L)'
;MPRSTNGDKDGHAPLYSTDTELDAMKLIAYYKSRFQIEFLSWDAKQYTGLTHCQSTRKEAISLQVNATLTALNLLKAEDRKAKKTDKATVISIASWKRRKRNQYLMNRLFGELDLDQSCGKVANIYERYSDYSTIVA
;
A
#
# COMPACT_ATOMS: atom_id res chain seq x y z
N MET A 1 -29.23 -13.84 5.58
CA MET A 1 -28.71 -12.57 5.05
C MET A 1 -29.44 -12.26 3.76
N PRO A 2 -30.16 -11.14 3.64
CA PRO A 2 -30.91 -10.81 2.44
C PRO A 2 -29.94 -10.41 1.33
N ARG A 3 -30.04 -11.07 0.19
CA ARG A 3 -29.40 -10.66 -1.07
C ARG A 3 -30.04 -9.36 -1.53
N SER A 4 -29.24 -8.30 -1.63
CA SER A 4 -29.63 -7.07 -2.33
C SER A 4 -29.75 -7.40 -3.83
N THR A 5 -30.95 -7.47 -4.34
CA THR A 5 -31.27 -7.43 -5.76
C THR A 5 -31.24 -6.00 -6.23
N ASN A 6 -30.05 -5.42 -6.40
CA ASN A 6 -29.90 -4.23 -7.21
C ASN A 6 -30.00 -4.65 -8.67
N GLY A 7 -31.05 -4.24 -9.35
CA GLY A 7 -31.23 -4.44 -10.77
C GLY A 7 -29.97 -4.01 -11.53
N ASP A 8 -29.58 -4.86 -12.43
CA ASP A 8 -28.43 -4.73 -13.34
C ASP A 8 -28.63 -3.45 -14.18
N LYS A 9 -28.13 -2.32 -13.67
CA LYS A 9 -28.00 -1.10 -14.47
C LYS A 9 -26.69 -1.22 -15.21
N ASP A 10 -26.78 -1.67 -16.46
CA ASP A 10 -25.66 -1.62 -17.39
C ASP A 10 -25.15 -0.18 -17.49
N GLY A 11 -24.08 0.10 -16.80
CA GLY A 11 -23.42 1.41 -16.82
C GLY A 11 -22.60 1.51 -18.09
N HIS A 12 -22.99 2.37 -19.00
CA HIS A 12 -22.23 2.68 -20.23
C HIS A 12 -21.32 3.89 -19.98
N ALA A 13 -20.02 3.73 -20.23
CA ALA A 13 -19.06 4.83 -20.23
C ALA A 13 -18.47 4.95 -21.64
N PRO A 14 -18.77 6.01 -22.40
CA PRO A 14 -18.14 6.24 -23.69
C PRO A 14 -16.67 6.60 -23.51
N LEU A 15 -15.78 5.86 -24.19
CA LEU A 15 -14.36 6.16 -24.25
C LEU A 15 -14.02 6.58 -25.68
N TYR A 16 -13.19 7.61 -25.83
CA TYR A 16 -12.74 8.07 -27.13
C TYR A 16 -11.23 8.35 -27.14
N SER A 17 -10.63 8.22 -28.31
CA SER A 17 -9.24 8.55 -28.57
C SER A 17 -9.12 9.38 -29.83
N THR A 18 -8.13 10.26 -29.88
CA THR A 18 -7.73 10.96 -31.11
C THR A 18 -6.85 10.10 -31.99
N ASP A 19 -6.31 9.01 -31.48
CA ASP A 19 -5.57 8.01 -32.24
C ASP A 19 -6.57 7.01 -32.85
N THR A 20 -6.75 7.07 -34.15
CA THR A 20 -7.70 6.25 -34.90
C THR A 20 -7.23 4.81 -35.11
N GLU A 21 -5.92 4.56 -34.95
CA GLU A 21 -5.31 3.23 -35.08
C GLU A 21 -5.26 2.48 -33.75
N LEU A 22 -5.69 3.12 -32.66
CA LEU A 22 -5.64 2.52 -31.33
C LEU A 22 -6.71 1.44 -31.17
N ASP A 23 -6.26 0.22 -30.87
CA ASP A 23 -7.15 -0.89 -30.57
C ASP A 23 -8.04 -0.61 -29.35
N ALA A 24 -9.32 -0.98 -29.45
CA ALA A 24 -10.32 -0.73 -28.40
C ALA A 24 -9.92 -1.36 -27.05
N MET A 25 -9.30 -2.55 -27.05
CA MET A 25 -8.86 -3.21 -25.82
C MET A 25 -7.70 -2.45 -25.16
N LYS A 26 -6.81 -1.85 -25.96
CA LYS A 26 -5.74 -0.98 -25.43
C LYS A 26 -6.31 0.30 -24.85
N LEU A 27 -7.32 0.90 -25.49
CA LEU A 27 -8.00 2.08 -24.96
C LEU A 27 -8.62 1.80 -23.59
N ILE A 28 -9.30 0.65 -23.43
CA ILE A 28 -9.86 0.23 -22.14
C ILE A 28 -8.74 0.01 -21.10
N ALA A 29 -7.62 -0.60 -21.49
CA ALA A 29 -6.49 -0.80 -20.60
C ALA A 29 -5.88 0.53 -20.12
N TYR A 30 -5.72 1.51 -21.01
CA TYR A 30 -5.24 2.85 -20.66
C TYR A 30 -6.20 3.56 -19.71
N TYR A 31 -7.51 3.48 -20.00
CA TYR A 31 -8.52 4.06 -19.12
C TYR A 31 -8.49 3.45 -17.70
N LYS A 32 -8.37 2.13 -17.61
CA LYS A 32 -8.20 1.44 -16.31
C LYS A 32 -6.93 1.86 -15.58
N SER A 33 -5.85 2.14 -16.30
CA SER A 33 -4.59 2.61 -15.70
C SER A 33 -4.70 3.97 -15.04
N ARG A 34 -5.64 4.82 -15.44
CA ARG A 34 -5.94 6.11 -14.80
C ARG A 34 -6.25 5.96 -13.32
N PHE A 35 -7.04 4.95 -12.95
CA PHE A 35 -7.38 4.70 -11.56
C PHE A 35 -6.15 4.39 -10.69
N GLN A 36 -5.12 3.77 -11.27
CA GLN A 36 -3.88 3.51 -10.53
C GLN A 36 -3.18 4.81 -10.13
N ILE A 37 -3.24 5.85 -10.96
CA ILE A 37 -2.68 7.18 -10.64
C ILE A 37 -3.48 7.82 -9.49
N GLU A 38 -4.80 7.71 -9.53
CA GLU A 38 -5.67 8.22 -8.48
C GLU A 38 -5.41 7.51 -7.14
N PHE A 39 -5.32 6.19 -7.14
CA PHE A 39 -4.96 5.39 -5.97
C PHE A 39 -3.55 5.72 -5.46
N LEU A 40 -2.57 5.91 -6.36
CA LEU A 40 -1.22 6.32 -5.98
C LEU A 40 -1.22 7.67 -5.26
N SER A 41 -1.97 8.64 -5.80
CA SER A 41 -2.11 9.97 -5.20
C SER A 41 -2.82 9.91 -3.85
N TRP A 42 -3.84 9.08 -3.74
CA TRP A 42 -4.55 8.86 -2.48
C TRP A 42 -3.63 8.22 -1.43
N ASP A 43 -2.94 7.15 -1.78
CA ASP A 43 -1.95 6.49 -0.92
C ASP A 43 -0.86 7.46 -0.46
N ALA A 44 -0.36 8.30 -1.38
CA ALA A 44 0.66 9.29 -1.10
C ALA A 44 0.19 10.33 -0.06
N LYS A 45 -1.04 10.82 -0.20
CA LYS A 45 -1.65 11.75 0.75
C LYS A 45 -1.89 11.10 2.11
N GLN A 46 -2.45 9.90 2.10
CA GLN A 46 -2.90 9.22 3.32
C GLN A 46 -1.74 8.65 4.14
N TYR A 47 -0.72 8.08 3.49
CA TYR A 47 0.28 7.26 4.19
C TYR A 47 1.69 7.82 4.20
N THR A 48 2.04 8.72 3.28
CA THR A 48 3.42 9.22 3.17
C THR A 48 3.54 10.75 3.27
N GLY A 49 2.43 11.43 3.54
CA GLY A 49 2.45 12.85 3.88
C GLY A 49 2.68 13.78 2.70
N LEU A 50 2.17 13.44 1.50
CA LEU A 50 2.32 14.27 0.30
C LEU A 50 1.83 15.72 0.50
N THR A 51 0.79 15.92 1.31
CA THR A 51 0.18 17.22 1.59
C THR A 51 0.70 17.91 2.85
N HIS A 52 1.70 17.35 3.52
CA HIS A 52 2.22 17.89 4.78
C HIS A 52 3.28 18.99 4.59
N CYS A 53 3.71 19.25 3.35
CA CYS A 53 4.67 20.31 3.08
C CYS A 53 4.02 21.68 3.30
N GLN A 54 4.57 22.45 4.22
CA GLN A 54 4.13 23.82 4.52
C GLN A 54 4.96 24.89 3.80
N SER A 55 6.00 24.48 3.06
CA SER A 55 6.86 25.39 2.34
C SER A 55 6.24 25.78 0.99
N THR A 56 6.44 27.04 0.61
CA THR A 56 6.10 27.56 -0.73
C THR A 56 7.27 27.51 -1.70
N ARG A 57 8.46 27.10 -1.24
CA ARG A 57 9.66 27.00 -2.08
C ARG A 57 9.57 25.78 -3.00
N LYS A 58 9.86 25.98 -4.28
CA LYS A 58 9.81 24.94 -5.31
C LYS A 58 10.67 23.73 -4.94
N GLU A 59 11.87 23.94 -4.43
CA GLU A 59 12.82 22.91 -4.06
C GLU A 59 12.27 22.03 -2.91
N ALA A 60 11.67 22.67 -1.90
CA ALA A 60 11.07 21.94 -0.77
C ALA A 60 9.85 21.10 -1.19
N ILE A 61 9.01 21.66 -2.06
CA ILE A 61 7.85 20.93 -2.61
C ILE A 61 8.35 19.75 -3.44
N SER A 62 9.34 19.96 -4.31
CA SER A 62 9.92 18.90 -5.13
C SER A 62 10.54 17.80 -4.27
N LEU A 63 11.28 18.16 -3.23
CA LEU A 63 11.83 17.19 -2.27
C LEU A 63 10.72 16.37 -1.60
N GLN A 64 9.67 17.04 -1.11
CA GLN A 64 8.53 16.36 -0.45
C GLN A 64 7.84 15.37 -1.39
N VAL A 65 7.57 15.76 -2.62
CA VAL A 65 6.94 14.89 -3.62
C VAL A 65 7.83 13.68 -3.90
N ASN A 66 9.12 13.90 -4.17
CA ASN A 66 10.05 12.82 -4.46
C ASN A 66 10.23 11.86 -3.27
N ALA A 67 10.37 12.38 -2.06
CA ALA A 67 10.48 11.58 -0.84
C ALA A 67 9.22 10.73 -0.63
N THR A 68 8.05 11.32 -0.80
CA THR A 68 6.75 10.64 -0.67
C THR A 68 6.60 9.49 -1.67
N LEU A 69 6.88 9.73 -2.94
CA LEU A 69 6.79 8.72 -3.99
C LEU A 69 7.85 7.62 -3.81
N THR A 70 9.05 7.99 -3.37
CA THR A 70 10.10 7.02 -3.04
C THR A 70 9.69 6.13 -1.88
N ALA A 71 9.10 6.69 -0.82
CA ALA A 71 8.58 5.93 0.30
C ALA A 71 7.51 4.92 -0.15
N LEU A 72 6.54 5.34 -0.99
CA LEU A 72 5.54 4.42 -1.56
C LEU A 72 6.16 3.30 -2.39
N ASN A 73 7.17 3.61 -3.21
CA ASN A 73 7.84 2.60 -4.02
C ASN A 73 8.58 1.57 -3.15
N LEU A 74 9.23 2.02 -2.08
CA LEU A 74 9.89 1.12 -1.11
C LEU A 74 8.85 0.21 -0.43
N LEU A 75 7.72 0.76 0.03
CA LEU A 75 6.63 0.00 0.63
C LEU A 75 6.10 -1.07 -0.31
N LYS A 76 5.84 -0.71 -1.57
CA LYS A 76 5.37 -1.65 -2.60
C LYS A 76 6.42 -2.69 -2.97
N ALA A 77 7.70 -2.33 -2.98
CA ALA A 77 8.79 -3.27 -3.25
C ALA A 77 8.94 -4.31 -2.13
N GLU A 78 8.80 -3.90 -0.86
CA GLU A 78 8.81 -4.82 0.28
C GLU A 78 7.60 -5.76 0.29
N ASP A 79 6.39 -5.25 0.01
CA ASP A 79 5.19 -6.07 -0.13
C ASP A 79 5.34 -7.14 -1.22
N ARG A 80 5.93 -6.77 -2.37
CA ARG A 80 6.22 -7.74 -3.45
C ARG A 80 7.24 -8.82 -3.04
N LYS A 81 8.25 -8.47 -2.24
CA LYS A 81 9.21 -9.44 -1.71
C LYS A 81 8.53 -10.41 -0.75
N ALA A 82 7.68 -9.93 0.12
CA ALA A 82 6.93 -10.75 1.06
C ALA A 82 5.98 -11.73 0.36
N LYS A 83 5.36 -11.34 -0.76
CA LYS A 83 4.45 -12.20 -1.56
C LYS A 83 5.16 -13.37 -2.25
N LYS A 84 6.46 -13.29 -2.48
CA LYS A 84 7.24 -14.41 -3.06
C LYS A 84 7.41 -15.56 -2.06
N THR A 85 7.13 -15.36 -0.80
CA THR A 85 7.22 -16.35 0.28
C THR A 85 5.81 -16.82 0.66
N ASP A 86 5.13 -17.48 -0.25
CA ASP A 86 3.98 -18.39 -0.14
C ASP A 86 2.77 -18.04 0.77
N LYS A 87 2.57 -16.79 1.13
CA LYS A 87 1.31 -16.33 1.73
C LYS A 87 0.84 -15.06 1.03
N ALA A 88 0.01 -15.25 0.00
CA ALA A 88 -0.62 -14.18 -0.77
C ALA A 88 -1.69 -13.44 0.05
N THR A 89 -1.30 -12.82 1.14
CA THR A 89 -2.17 -11.88 1.84
C THR A 89 -1.91 -10.50 1.28
N VAL A 90 -2.89 -9.94 0.60
CA VAL A 90 -2.87 -8.53 0.19
C VAL A 90 -2.96 -7.70 1.47
N ILE A 91 -1.82 -7.28 1.98
CA ILE A 91 -1.77 -6.42 3.16
C ILE A 91 -1.91 -4.97 2.68
N SER A 92 -2.87 -4.24 3.23
CA SER A 92 -2.99 -2.80 2.96
C SER A 92 -1.76 -2.05 3.48
N ILE A 93 -1.44 -0.88 2.89
CA ILE A 93 -0.32 -0.04 3.35
C ILE A 93 -0.47 0.31 4.84
N ALA A 94 -1.70 0.53 5.32
CA ALA A 94 -1.97 0.76 6.73
C ALA A 94 -1.56 -0.43 7.61
N SER A 95 -1.95 -1.64 7.23
CA SER A 95 -1.59 -2.87 7.93
C SER A 95 -0.08 -3.12 7.90
N TRP A 96 0.56 -2.85 6.76
CA TRP A 96 2.01 -2.96 6.63
C TRP A 96 2.75 -1.99 7.56
N LYS A 97 2.36 -0.71 7.61
CA LYS A 97 2.94 0.27 8.55
C LYS A 97 2.76 -0.16 10.00
N ARG A 98 1.60 -0.71 10.34
CA ARG A 98 1.31 -1.23 11.67
C ARG A 98 2.21 -2.41 12.03
N ARG A 99 2.36 -3.38 11.11
CA ARG A 99 3.29 -4.50 11.26
C ARG A 99 4.73 -4.01 11.50
N LYS A 100 5.22 -3.08 10.69
CA LYS A 100 6.58 -2.52 10.86
C LYS A 100 6.76 -1.80 12.19
N ARG A 101 5.76 -1.06 12.64
CA ARG A 101 5.78 -0.44 13.96
C ARG A 101 5.84 -1.49 15.08
N ASN A 102 5.01 -2.52 14.99
CA ASN A 102 5.00 -3.61 15.97
C ASN A 102 6.36 -4.32 16.02
N GLN A 103 6.93 -4.65 14.86
CA GLN A 103 8.26 -5.25 14.75
C GLN A 103 9.34 -4.36 15.37
N TYR A 104 9.31 -3.07 15.09
CA TYR A 104 10.27 -2.12 15.69
C TYR A 104 10.16 -2.11 17.23
N LEU A 105 8.95 -2.03 17.77
CA LEU A 105 8.72 -2.03 19.22
C LEU A 105 9.15 -3.35 19.87
N MET A 106 8.84 -4.48 19.22
CA MET A 106 9.26 -5.80 19.72
C MET A 106 10.79 -5.96 19.71
N ASN A 107 11.45 -5.55 18.61
CA ASN A 107 12.92 -5.61 18.53
C ASN A 107 13.57 -4.76 19.62
N ARG A 108 13.03 -3.57 19.87
CA ARG A 108 13.52 -2.70 20.93
C ARG A 108 13.33 -3.33 22.31
N LEU A 109 12.12 -3.83 22.59
CA LEU A 109 11.79 -4.48 23.87
C LEU A 109 12.68 -5.70 24.11
N PHE A 110 12.87 -6.55 23.12
CA PHE A 110 13.71 -7.74 23.24
C PHE A 110 15.19 -7.38 23.42
N GLY A 111 15.65 -6.30 22.76
CA GLY A 111 17.00 -5.79 22.98
C GLY A 111 17.21 -5.21 24.38
N GLU A 112 16.22 -4.51 24.94
CA GLU A 112 16.28 -3.97 26.32
C GLU A 112 16.22 -5.08 27.38
N LEU A 113 15.61 -6.23 27.07
CA LEU A 113 15.49 -7.39 27.97
C LEU A 113 16.54 -8.48 27.70
N ASP A 114 17.49 -8.25 26.81
CA ASP A 114 18.49 -9.24 26.38
C ASP A 114 17.89 -10.61 26.00
N LEU A 115 16.70 -10.61 25.40
CA LEU A 115 16.01 -11.81 24.98
C LEU A 115 16.55 -12.32 23.64
N ASP A 116 16.97 -13.60 23.62
CA ASP A 116 17.40 -14.25 22.40
C ASP A 116 16.20 -14.55 21.49
N GLN A 117 16.16 -13.88 20.33
CA GLN A 117 15.11 -14.05 19.32
C GLN A 117 15.17 -15.43 18.62
N SER A 118 16.27 -16.17 18.76
CA SER A 118 16.38 -17.54 18.23
C SER A 118 15.62 -18.57 19.07
N CYS A 119 15.26 -18.22 20.29
CA CYS A 119 14.45 -19.08 21.16
C CYS A 119 13.04 -19.26 20.58
N GLY A 120 12.60 -20.50 20.36
CA GLY A 120 11.32 -20.82 19.70
C GLY A 120 10.09 -20.17 20.35
N LYS A 121 10.08 -19.98 21.68
CA LYS A 121 9.00 -19.27 22.39
C LYS A 121 8.99 -17.78 22.03
N VAL A 122 10.17 -17.14 21.97
CA VAL A 122 10.32 -15.73 21.64
C VAL A 122 9.96 -15.50 20.18
N ALA A 123 10.40 -16.36 19.27
CA ALA A 123 10.05 -16.31 17.85
C ALA A 123 8.54 -16.41 17.63
N ASN A 124 7.84 -17.33 18.30
CA ASN A 124 6.37 -17.45 18.19
C ASN A 124 5.64 -16.21 18.73
N ILE A 125 6.12 -15.62 19.80
CA ILE A 125 5.58 -14.36 20.35
C ILE A 125 5.80 -13.25 19.33
N TYR A 126 7.00 -13.14 18.77
CA TYR A 126 7.36 -12.14 17.78
C TYR A 126 6.45 -12.20 16.56
N GLU A 127 6.24 -13.37 15.96
CA GLU A 127 5.35 -13.54 14.81
C GLU A 127 3.90 -13.12 15.14
N ARG A 128 3.38 -13.63 16.26
CA ARG A 128 1.99 -13.34 16.67
C ARG A 128 1.75 -11.86 16.91
N TYR A 129 2.66 -11.16 17.57
CA TYR A 129 2.50 -9.74 17.88
C TYR A 129 2.94 -8.81 16.74
N SER A 130 3.79 -9.26 15.83
CA SER A 130 4.10 -8.51 14.61
C SER A 130 2.85 -8.20 13.81
N ASP A 131 1.91 -9.13 13.74
CA ASP A 131 0.66 -8.99 12.99
C ASP A 131 -0.52 -8.50 13.84
N TYR A 132 -0.27 -8.12 15.08
CA TYR A 132 -1.33 -7.62 15.95
C TYR A 132 -2.06 -6.43 15.35
N SER A 133 -3.40 -6.54 15.27
CA SER A 133 -4.28 -5.49 14.72
C SER A 133 -4.03 -5.17 13.23
N THR A 134 -3.37 -6.05 12.46
CA THR A 134 -3.36 -5.94 11.00
C THR A 134 -4.67 -6.46 10.42
N ILE A 135 -5.17 -5.78 9.39
CA ILE A 135 -6.36 -6.21 8.65
C ILE A 135 -5.84 -6.93 7.40
N VAL A 136 -6.19 -8.21 7.29
CA VAL A 136 -5.98 -9.01 6.08
C VAL A 136 -7.18 -8.72 5.17
N ALA A 137 -6.91 -8.20 3.97
CA ALA A 137 -7.94 -7.91 2.97
C ALA A 137 -8.31 -9.16 2.18
#